data_824ab3c05c44229427e7c548daa652b5
#
_entry.id   824ab3c05c44229427e7c548daa652b5
#
_cell.length_a   1.000
_cell.length_b   1.000
_cell.length_c   1.000
_cell.angle_alpha   90.00
_cell.angle_beta   90.00
_cell.angle_gamma   90.00
#
_symmetry.space_group_name_H-M   'P 1'
#
loop_
_entity.id
_entity.type
_entity.pdbx_description
1 polymer ?
#
loop_
_entity_poly.entity_id
_entity_poly.type
_entity_poly.pdbx_seq_one_letter_code
_entity_poly.pdbx_strand_id
1 'polypeptide(L)'
;MTSRLVARFRPLRTLAIAAVLALAVGAPASVDAQGMENVQIRTQQVADGVYVLFGQGGNIGVSVGEDGVFIIDDQFAPLTERILAAIAAITDEPVRFVFNTHWHGDHTGGNENMGEAGALIVAHENVRERMSVEQVLERIGRPVSTTPASPEGALPVVTFTEDVSFHINGDELHAFHVEHAHTDGDAIVHFVRANVVHMGDTFFRDRFPFIDTATGGSIDGLIAAAGRALAVMDAQTRVIPGHGPLSTREDLQAYRDALKTMRAAVAELMEREM
;
A
#
# COMPACT_ATOMS: atom_id res chain seq x y z
N MET A 1 -41.68 -47.63 -79.07
CA MET A 1 -41.65 -47.91 -77.62
C MET A 1 -40.31 -47.42 -77.08
N THR A 2 -40.25 -46.20 -76.59
CA THR A 2 -39.01 -45.53 -76.15
C THR A 2 -39.18 -45.15 -74.69
N SER A 3 -38.44 -45.85 -73.84
CA SER A 3 -38.37 -45.60 -72.44
C SER A 3 -37.33 -44.46 -72.15
N ARG A 4 -37.77 -43.38 -71.59
CA ARG A 4 -36.88 -42.23 -71.11
C ARG A 4 -36.49 -42.48 -69.71
N LEU A 5 -35.17 -42.61 -69.47
CA LEU A 5 -34.55 -42.61 -68.17
C LEU A 5 -34.47 -41.13 -67.67
N VAL A 6 -35.08 -40.81 -66.52
CA VAL A 6 -34.96 -39.52 -65.87
C VAL A 6 -33.91 -39.64 -64.75
N ALA A 7 -32.77 -38.99 -64.93
CA ALA A 7 -31.73 -38.88 -63.92
C ALA A 7 -32.13 -37.81 -62.85
N ARG A 8 -32.23 -38.23 -61.59
CA ARG A 8 -32.45 -37.32 -60.47
C ARG A 8 -31.11 -36.81 -59.93
N PHE A 9 -30.85 -35.53 -60.12
CA PHE A 9 -29.75 -34.85 -59.48
C PHE A 9 -30.11 -34.58 -57.98
N ARG A 10 -29.25 -35.01 -57.05
CA ARG A 10 -29.28 -34.61 -55.64
C ARG A 10 -28.38 -33.41 -55.46
N PRO A 11 -28.83 -32.33 -54.80
CA PRO A 11 -27.94 -31.20 -54.48
C PRO A 11 -27.00 -31.55 -53.30
N LEU A 12 -25.71 -31.35 -53.49
CA LEU A 12 -24.71 -31.37 -52.44
C LEU A 12 -25.02 -30.20 -51.46
N ARG A 13 -25.25 -30.55 -50.22
CA ARG A 13 -25.28 -29.55 -49.12
C ARG A 13 -23.84 -29.23 -48.70
N THR A 14 -23.37 -28.06 -49.08
CA THR A 14 -22.12 -27.49 -48.56
C THR A 14 -22.33 -27.09 -47.11
N LEU A 15 -21.68 -27.80 -46.19
CA LEU A 15 -21.57 -27.38 -44.79
C LEU A 15 -20.50 -26.28 -44.74
N ALA A 16 -20.92 -25.03 -44.51
CA ALA A 16 -20.01 -23.93 -44.13
C ALA A 16 -19.67 -24.06 -42.64
N ILE A 17 -18.44 -24.47 -42.33
CA ILE A 17 -17.91 -24.45 -40.98
C ILE A 17 -17.46 -23.02 -40.73
N ALA A 18 -18.23 -22.25 -39.94
CA ALA A 18 -17.81 -20.96 -39.41
C ALA A 18 -16.85 -21.21 -38.26
N ALA A 19 -15.56 -21.05 -38.49
CA ALA A 19 -14.56 -20.99 -37.41
C ALA A 19 -14.69 -19.67 -36.68
N VAL A 20 -15.27 -19.69 -35.48
CA VAL A 20 -15.24 -18.55 -34.55
C VAL A 20 -13.85 -18.50 -33.96
N LEU A 21 -13.01 -17.59 -34.47
CA LEU A 21 -11.77 -17.20 -33.80
C LEU A 21 -12.13 -16.39 -32.55
N ALA A 22 -12.11 -17.00 -31.38
CA ALA A 22 -12.14 -16.27 -30.12
C ALA A 22 -10.77 -15.58 -29.97
N LEU A 23 -10.69 -14.29 -30.29
CA LEU A 23 -9.58 -13.46 -29.83
C LEU A 23 -9.69 -13.37 -28.31
N ALA A 24 -8.85 -14.09 -27.60
CA ALA A 24 -8.57 -13.81 -26.20
C ALA A 24 -7.82 -12.46 -26.17
N VAL A 25 -8.55 -11.39 -25.89
CA VAL A 25 -7.93 -10.13 -25.52
C VAL A 25 -7.35 -10.36 -24.12
N GLY A 26 -6.09 -10.77 -24.07
CA GLY A 26 -5.33 -10.79 -22.84
C GLY A 26 -5.27 -9.33 -22.32
N ALA A 27 -5.81 -9.09 -21.13
CA ALA A 27 -5.56 -7.84 -20.44
C ALA A 27 -4.03 -7.66 -20.35
N PRO A 28 -3.50 -6.44 -20.57
CA PRO A 28 -2.08 -6.21 -20.41
C PRO A 28 -1.73 -6.55 -18.95
N ALA A 29 -0.88 -7.55 -18.75
CA ALA A 29 -0.27 -7.80 -17.45
C ALA A 29 0.46 -6.51 -17.08
N SER A 30 0.08 -5.90 -15.93
CA SER A 30 0.71 -4.69 -15.45
C SER A 30 2.22 -4.93 -15.35
N VAL A 31 3.02 -3.94 -15.74
CA VAL A 31 4.50 -3.98 -15.73
C VAL A 31 5.05 -4.30 -14.33
N ASP A 32 4.23 -4.11 -13.28
CA ASP A 32 4.57 -4.35 -11.87
C ASP A 32 4.63 -5.84 -11.47
N ALA A 33 4.05 -6.75 -12.25
CA ALA A 33 4.08 -8.19 -11.93
C ALA A 33 5.42 -8.85 -12.29
N GLN A 34 6.21 -8.26 -13.21
CA GLN A 34 7.50 -8.82 -13.63
C GLN A 34 8.57 -8.53 -12.58
N GLY A 35 9.06 -9.57 -11.91
CA GLY A 35 10.14 -9.51 -10.92
C GLY A 35 9.72 -9.81 -9.50
N MET A 36 8.41 -9.98 -9.25
CA MET A 36 7.91 -10.28 -7.90
C MET A 36 7.79 -11.78 -7.59
N GLU A 37 7.99 -12.66 -8.60
CA GLU A 37 7.81 -14.11 -8.43
C GLU A 37 8.75 -14.71 -7.37
N ASN A 38 9.91 -14.09 -7.14
CA ASN A 38 10.92 -14.58 -6.20
C ASN A 38 10.94 -13.82 -4.85
N VAL A 39 10.03 -12.85 -4.67
CA VAL A 39 9.95 -12.10 -3.41
C VAL A 39 9.54 -13.00 -2.27
N GLN A 40 10.33 -13.02 -1.20
CA GLN A 40 10.04 -13.73 0.04
C GLN A 40 9.49 -12.75 1.07
N ILE A 41 8.36 -13.09 1.67
CA ILE A 41 7.83 -12.33 2.80
C ILE A 41 8.52 -12.82 4.08
N ARG A 42 9.27 -11.94 4.71
CA ARG A 42 9.98 -12.23 5.98
C ARG A 42 9.17 -11.64 7.13
N THR A 43 8.81 -12.47 8.08
CA THR A 43 8.08 -12.08 9.30
C THR A 43 9.06 -11.82 10.43
N GLN A 44 8.82 -10.77 11.22
CA GLN A 44 9.55 -10.47 12.44
C GLN A 44 8.56 -10.04 13.52
N GLN A 45 8.63 -10.68 14.70
CA GLN A 45 7.86 -10.23 15.86
C GLN A 45 8.46 -8.92 16.40
N VAL A 46 7.59 -7.96 16.71
CA VAL A 46 7.95 -6.62 17.24
C VAL A 46 7.61 -6.54 18.72
N ALA A 47 6.41 -6.99 19.08
CA ALA A 47 5.91 -7.09 20.45
C ALA A 47 4.97 -8.30 20.56
N ASP A 48 4.38 -8.54 21.73
CA ASP A 48 3.36 -9.57 21.90
C ASP A 48 2.16 -9.26 21.01
N GLY A 49 1.74 -10.23 20.17
CA GLY A 49 0.66 -10.04 19.19
C GLY A 49 0.94 -9.06 18.06
N VAL A 50 2.13 -8.42 17.98
CA VAL A 50 2.49 -7.46 16.95
C VAL A 50 3.69 -7.92 16.14
N TYR A 51 3.55 -7.90 14.80
CA TYR A 51 4.58 -8.33 13.86
C TYR A 51 4.79 -7.29 12.77
N VAL A 52 5.91 -7.40 12.06
CA VAL A 52 6.16 -6.70 10.80
C VAL A 52 6.49 -7.71 9.71
N LEU A 53 5.90 -7.52 8.52
CA LEU A 53 6.25 -8.28 7.33
C LEU A 53 7.07 -7.41 6.40
N PHE A 54 8.18 -7.96 5.93
CA PHE A 54 9.07 -7.33 4.96
C PHE A 54 8.97 -8.10 3.65
N GLY A 55 8.74 -7.40 2.55
CA GLY A 55 8.67 -7.96 1.20
C GLY A 55 9.24 -7.00 0.18
N GLN A 56 8.47 -6.75 -0.87
CA GLN A 56 8.73 -5.74 -1.89
C GLN A 56 7.73 -4.61 -1.70
N GLY A 57 8.20 -3.37 -1.49
CA GLY A 57 7.33 -2.23 -1.16
C GLY A 57 7.40 -1.86 0.32
N GLY A 58 6.36 -1.25 0.84
CA GLY A 58 6.28 -0.81 2.23
C GLY A 58 6.27 -1.95 3.23
N ASN A 59 6.75 -1.68 4.44
CA ASN A 59 6.65 -2.61 5.55
C ASN A 59 5.18 -2.75 5.99
N ILE A 60 4.74 -3.98 6.26
CA ILE A 60 3.37 -4.25 6.71
C ILE A 60 3.39 -4.45 8.22
N GLY A 61 2.66 -3.62 8.98
CA GLY A 61 2.38 -3.86 10.39
C GLY A 61 1.26 -4.89 10.53
N VAL A 62 1.35 -5.80 11.53
CA VAL A 62 0.33 -6.82 11.76
C VAL A 62 0.02 -6.92 13.24
N SER A 63 -1.26 -6.80 13.61
CA SER A 63 -1.79 -7.15 14.93
C SER A 63 -2.60 -8.45 14.82
N VAL A 64 -2.34 -9.41 15.70
CA VAL A 64 -3.06 -10.69 15.76
C VAL A 64 -3.62 -10.91 17.16
N GLY A 65 -4.81 -11.53 17.22
CA GLY A 65 -5.47 -11.93 18.45
C GLY A 65 -6.85 -12.53 18.16
N GLU A 66 -7.66 -12.72 19.21
CA GLU A 66 -8.99 -13.35 19.11
C GLU A 66 -10.00 -12.56 18.26
N ASP A 67 -9.78 -11.26 18.06
CA ASP A 67 -10.67 -10.42 17.26
C ASP A 67 -10.36 -10.51 15.75
N GLY A 68 -9.36 -11.28 15.34
CA GLY A 68 -8.88 -11.41 13.98
C GLY A 68 -7.58 -10.64 13.72
N VAL A 69 -7.19 -10.53 12.45
CA VAL A 69 -5.96 -9.84 12.04
C VAL A 69 -6.29 -8.43 11.54
N PHE A 70 -5.51 -7.48 12.03
CA PHE A 70 -5.46 -6.10 11.55
C PHE A 70 -4.10 -5.85 10.90
N ILE A 71 -4.06 -5.46 9.64
CA ILE A 71 -2.81 -5.13 8.96
C ILE A 71 -2.74 -3.63 8.63
N ILE A 72 -1.52 -3.11 8.61
CA ILE A 72 -1.21 -1.75 8.19
C ILE A 72 -0.41 -1.86 6.91
N ASP A 73 -0.98 -1.38 5.80
CA ASP A 73 -0.54 -1.54 4.41
C ASP A 73 -0.56 -3.00 3.92
N ASP A 74 -0.43 -3.20 2.60
CA ASP A 74 -0.55 -4.53 1.99
C ASP A 74 0.31 -4.75 0.75
N GLN A 75 1.24 -3.83 0.48
CA GLN A 75 2.20 -3.87 -0.62
C GLN A 75 1.52 -3.95 -2.00
N PHE A 76 1.97 -4.86 -2.87
CA PHE A 76 1.51 -5.01 -4.24
C PHE A 76 0.59 -6.22 -4.41
N ALA A 77 -0.42 -6.13 -5.28
CA ALA A 77 -1.35 -7.21 -5.59
C ALA A 77 -0.70 -8.59 -5.86
N PRO A 78 0.41 -8.72 -6.62
CA PRO A 78 1.05 -10.00 -6.86
C PRO A 78 1.64 -10.68 -5.62
N LEU A 79 1.75 -9.96 -4.50
CA LEU A 79 2.28 -10.47 -3.23
C LEU A 79 1.21 -10.91 -2.25
N THR A 80 -0.07 -10.61 -2.50
CA THR A 80 -1.17 -10.83 -1.56
C THR A 80 -1.23 -12.28 -1.06
N GLU A 81 -1.14 -13.28 -1.94
CA GLU A 81 -1.16 -14.70 -1.52
C GLU A 81 0.00 -15.05 -0.56
N ARG A 82 1.20 -14.48 -0.81
CA ARG A 82 2.37 -14.72 0.05
C ARG A 82 2.26 -13.98 1.37
N ILE A 83 1.67 -12.79 1.37
CA ILE A 83 1.38 -12.02 2.59
C ILE A 83 0.38 -12.79 3.44
N LEU A 84 -0.72 -13.27 2.85
CA LEU A 84 -1.71 -14.10 3.54
C LEU A 84 -1.10 -15.40 4.06
N ALA A 85 -0.22 -16.05 3.29
CA ALA A 85 0.49 -17.26 3.74
C ALA A 85 1.44 -16.96 4.92
N ALA A 86 2.10 -15.80 4.92
CA ALA A 86 2.95 -15.38 6.04
C ALA A 86 2.13 -15.09 7.30
N ILE A 87 0.93 -14.51 7.16
CA ILE A 87 -0.02 -14.29 8.26
C ILE A 87 -0.56 -15.63 8.77
N ALA A 88 -0.94 -16.55 7.89
CA ALA A 88 -1.44 -17.89 8.25
C ALA A 88 -0.38 -18.73 8.99
N ALA A 89 0.91 -18.44 8.84
CA ALA A 89 1.97 -19.06 9.64
C ALA A 89 2.04 -18.54 11.10
N ILE A 90 1.33 -17.43 11.40
CA ILE A 90 1.26 -16.82 12.74
C ILE A 90 -0.06 -17.19 13.43
N THR A 91 -1.19 -17.15 12.71
CA THR A 91 -2.54 -17.35 13.25
C THR A 91 -3.49 -17.90 12.19
N ASP A 92 -4.51 -18.64 12.62
CA ASP A 92 -5.60 -19.12 11.75
C ASP A 92 -6.71 -18.07 11.58
N GLU A 93 -6.63 -16.92 12.29
CA GLU A 93 -7.63 -15.87 12.23
C GLU A 93 -7.57 -15.09 10.91
N PRO A 94 -8.72 -14.70 10.33
CA PRO A 94 -8.76 -13.97 9.07
C PRO A 94 -8.30 -12.51 9.20
N VAL A 95 -7.80 -11.94 8.10
CA VAL A 95 -7.59 -10.49 7.99
C VAL A 95 -8.96 -9.79 7.95
N ARG A 96 -9.24 -8.99 8.96
CA ARG A 96 -10.50 -8.24 9.10
C ARG A 96 -10.38 -6.79 8.67
N PHE A 97 -9.20 -6.21 8.85
CA PHE A 97 -8.94 -4.82 8.52
C PHE A 97 -7.61 -4.66 7.80
N VAL A 98 -7.61 -3.82 6.78
CA VAL A 98 -6.43 -3.23 6.18
C VAL A 98 -6.50 -1.73 6.44
N PHE A 99 -5.51 -1.18 7.10
CA PHE A 99 -5.35 0.26 7.28
C PHE A 99 -4.26 0.75 6.34
N ASN A 100 -4.57 1.65 5.42
CA ASN A 100 -3.56 2.23 4.55
C ASN A 100 -3.01 3.52 5.16
N THR A 101 -1.68 3.58 5.26
CA THR A 101 -0.97 4.76 5.77
C THR A 101 -1.04 5.93 4.81
N HIS A 102 -1.02 5.68 3.50
CA HIS A 102 -1.12 6.66 2.42
C HIS A 102 -1.51 5.96 1.10
N TRP A 103 -1.59 6.70 -0.02
CA TRP A 103 -2.20 6.21 -1.26
C TRP A 103 -1.26 5.46 -2.23
N HIS A 104 0.06 5.46 -2.03
CA HIS A 104 1.00 4.86 -2.99
C HIS A 104 0.81 3.34 -3.16
N GLY A 105 1.03 2.88 -4.40
CA GLY A 105 0.69 1.51 -4.79
C GLY A 105 1.53 0.41 -4.14
N ASP A 106 2.68 0.75 -3.56
CA ASP A 106 3.49 -0.18 -2.77
C ASP A 106 3.04 -0.30 -1.30
N HIS A 107 1.91 0.34 -0.96
CA HIS A 107 1.21 0.28 0.32
C HIS A 107 -0.25 -0.14 0.17
N THR A 108 -0.87 0.12 -0.99
CA THR A 108 -2.30 -0.09 -1.24
C THR A 108 -2.58 -1.09 -2.37
N GLY A 109 -1.55 -1.61 -3.02
CA GLY A 109 -1.70 -2.43 -4.22
C GLY A 109 -2.41 -3.77 -3.98
N GLY A 110 -2.40 -4.28 -2.75
CA GLY A 110 -3.12 -5.48 -2.35
C GLY A 110 -4.59 -5.27 -1.98
N ASN A 111 -5.06 -4.01 -1.85
CA ASN A 111 -6.37 -3.67 -1.31
C ASN A 111 -7.54 -4.44 -1.95
N GLU A 112 -7.59 -4.53 -3.30
CA GLU A 112 -8.65 -5.23 -4.00
C GLU A 112 -8.72 -6.70 -3.58
N ASN A 113 -7.60 -7.39 -3.60
CA ASN A 113 -7.50 -8.79 -3.20
C ASN A 113 -7.84 -9.00 -1.70
N MET A 114 -7.41 -8.07 -0.83
CA MET A 114 -7.74 -8.13 0.60
C MET A 114 -9.24 -7.86 0.84
N GLY A 115 -9.83 -6.91 0.11
CA GLY A 115 -11.27 -6.64 0.13
C GLY A 115 -12.09 -7.85 -0.36
N GLU A 116 -11.68 -8.52 -1.44
CA GLU A 116 -12.28 -9.75 -1.93
C GLU A 116 -12.17 -10.90 -0.91
N ALA A 117 -11.09 -10.94 -0.13
CA ALA A 117 -10.92 -11.88 0.97
C ALA A 117 -11.77 -11.53 2.21
N GLY A 118 -12.49 -10.40 2.22
CA GLY A 118 -13.42 -9.99 3.25
C GLY A 118 -12.89 -8.94 4.24
N ALA A 119 -11.70 -8.39 4.02
CA ALA A 119 -11.15 -7.32 4.85
C ALA A 119 -11.85 -5.97 4.58
N LEU A 120 -11.99 -5.16 5.61
CA LEU A 120 -12.45 -3.77 5.50
C LEU A 120 -11.25 -2.85 5.32
N ILE A 121 -11.23 -2.11 4.23
CA ILE A 121 -10.16 -1.14 3.94
C ILE A 121 -10.47 0.19 4.64
N VAL A 122 -9.52 0.69 5.41
CA VAL A 122 -9.64 1.93 6.20
C VAL A 122 -8.49 2.86 5.87
N ALA A 123 -8.74 4.14 5.67
CA ALA A 123 -7.69 5.14 5.43
C ALA A 123 -8.19 6.56 5.71
N HIS A 124 -7.28 7.54 5.67
CA HIS A 124 -7.65 8.95 5.62
C HIS A 124 -8.47 9.26 4.34
N GLU A 125 -9.41 10.23 4.40
CA GLU A 125 -10.28 10.56 3.26
C GLU A 125 -9.48 10.96 2.00
N ASN A 126 -8.35 11.66 2.13
CA ASN A 126 -7.50 12.03 1.02
C ASN A 126 -6.89 10.79 0.32
N VAL A 127 -6.61 9.71 1.03
CA VAL A 127 -6.16 8.45 0.42
C VAL A 127 -7.23 7.93 -0.55
N ARG A 128 -8.49 7.87 -0.10
CA ARG A 128 -9.60 7.46 -0.97
C ARG A 128 -9.77 8.41 -2.15
N GLU A 129 -9.67 9.72 -1.93
CA GLU A 129 -9.75 10.72 -3.01
C GLU A 129 -8.65 10.51 -4.05
N ARG A 130 -7.38 10.38 -3.59
CA ARG A 130 -6.23 10.14 -4.47
C ARG A 130 -6.35 8.85 -5.26
N MET A 131 -6.78 7.76 -4.63
CA MET A 131 -6.99 6.48 -5.29
C MET A 131 -8.15 6.48 -6.28
N SER A 132 -9.13 7.37 -6.13
CA SER A 132 -10.33 7.43 -6.99
C SER A 132 -10.10 8.05 -8.36
N VAL A 133 -8.96 8.72 -8.58
CA VAL A 133 -8.64 9.42 -9.83
C VAL A 133 -7.20 9.13 -10.27
N GLU A 134 -6.92 9.35 -11.56
CA GLU A 134 -5.55 9.25 -12.07
C GLU A 134 -4.62 10.23 -11.34
N GLN A 135 -3.46 9.77 -10.92
CA GLN A 135 -2.42 10.57 -10.27
C GLN A 135 -1.21 10.74 -11.18
N VAL A 136 -0.57 11.91 -11.11
CA VAL A 136 0.67 12.21 -11.81
C VAL A 136 1.82 12.19 -10.81
N LEU A 137 2.81 11.33 -11.03
CA LEU A 137 4.00 11.22 -10.20
C LEU A 137 5.19 11.93 -10.89
N GLU A 138 5.64 13.00 -10.29
CA GLU A 138 6.83 13.73 -10.70
C GLU A 138 7.99 13.42 -9.75
N ARG A 139 9.09 12.87 -10.28
CA ARG A 139 10.30 12.57 -9.52
C ARG A 139 11.50 13.20 -10.19
N ILE A 140 12.32 13.91 -9.41
CA ILE A 140 13.55 14.55 -9.93
C ILE A 140 14.43 13.51 -10.64
N GLY A 141 14.79 13.80 -11.88
CA GLY A 141 15.66 12.94 -12.69
C GLY A 141 15.02 11.67 -13.24
N ARG A 142 13.69 11.55 -13.16
CA ARG A 142 12.92 10.46 -13.77
C ARG A 142 11.83 11.01 -14.69
N PRO A 143 11.42 10.26 -15.72
CA PRO A 143 10.24 10.63 -16.51
C PRO A 143 9.01 10.76 -15.62
N VAL A 144 8.13 11.70 -15.95
CA VAL A 144 6.80 11.80 -15.36
C VAL A 144 6.06 10.50 -15.65
N SER A 145 5.43 9.93 -14.64
CA SER A 145 4.59 8.73 -14.76
C SER A 145 3.19 9.00 -14.24
N THR A 146 2.20 8.29 -14.77
CA THR A 146 0.83 8.33 -14.26
C THR A 146 0.49 7.02 -13.58
N THR A 147 -0.32 7.11 -12.53
CA THR A 147 -0.96 5.97 -11.88
C THR A 147 -2.45 6.07 -12.14
N PRO A 148 -3.08 5.11 -12.84
CA PRO A 148 -4.52 5.16 -13.09
C PRO A 148 -5.31 5.12 -11.79
N ALA A 149 -6.58 5.56 -11.83
CA ALA A 149 -7.50 5.36 -10.72
C ALA A 149 -7.56 3.88 -10.33
N SER A 150 -7.58 3.62 -9.02
CA SER A 150 -7.74 2.28 -8.47
C SER A 150 -9.15 1.74 -8.77
N PRO A 151 -9.32 0.41 -8.93
CA PRO A 151 -10.64 -0.19 -9.03
C PRO A 151 -11.48 0.09 -7.79
N GLU A 152 -12.81 0.12 -7.93
CA GLU A 152 -13.72 0.43 -6.81
C GLU A 152 -13.52 -0.50 -5.60
N GLY A 153 -13.23 -1.79 -5.86
CA GLY A 153 -12.97 -2.80 -4.81
C GLY A 153 -11.69 -2.56 -4.00
N ALA A 154 -10.76 -1.73 -4.49
CA ALA A 154 -9.54 -1.35 -3.79
C ALA A 154 -9.69 -0.09 -2.92
N LEU A 155 -10.80 0.65 -3.07
CA LEU A 155 -10.97 1.93 -2.38
C LEU A 155 -11.31 1.72 -0.89
N PRO A 156 -10.74 2.53 0.03
CA PRO A 156 -11.13 2.52 1.44
C PRO A 156 -12.64 2.69 1.62
N VAL A 157 -13.28 1.79 2.37
CA VAL A 157 -14.73 1.81 2.65
C VAL A 157 -15.05 2.53 3.95
N VAL A 158 -14.07 2.67 4.84
CA VAL A 158 -14.14 3.49 6.06
C VAL A 158 -13.08 4.58 5.96
N THR A 159 -13.49 5.83 6.10
CA THR A 159 -12.56 6.96 6.07
C THR A 159 -12.67 7.82 7.33
N PHE A 160 -11.58 8.50 7.67
CA PHE A 160 -11.49 9.47 8.77
C PHE A 160 -10.76 10.73 8.30
N THR A 161 -10.84 11.81 9.08
CA THR A 161 -10.24 13.13 8.75
C THR A 161 -9.10 13.52 9.68
N GLU A 162 -9.18 13.21 10.97
CA GLU A 162 -8.18 13.61 11.96
C GLU A 162 -7.52 12.41 12.62
N ASP A 163 -8.32 11.59 13.32
CA ASP A 163 -7.87 10.37 13.98
C ASP A 163 -8.98 9.31 14.03
N VAL A 164 -8.58 8.08 14.28
CA VAL A 164 -9.49 6.95 14.54
C VAL A 164 -8.81 5.96 15.47
N SER A 165 -9.55 5.40 16.43
CA SER A 165 -9.07 4.33 17.31
C SER A 165 -9.79 3.02 17.05
N PHE A 166 -9.02 1.94 17.03
CA PHE A 166 -9.51 0.55 16.98
C PHE A 166 -9.17 -0.13 18.29
N HIS A 167 -10.21 -0.64 18.97
CA HIS A 167 -10.02 -1.45 20.17
C HIS A 167 -10.11 -2.92 19.74
N ILE A 168 -8.97 -3.53 19.47
CA ILE A 168 -8.85 -4.86 18.87
C ILE A 168 -7.67 -5.62 19.46
N ASN A 169 -7.76 -6.93 19.58
CA ASN A 169 -6.70 -7.83 20.06
C ASN A 169 -6.14 -7.40 21.43
N GLY A 170 -6.99 -6.83 22.28
CA GLY A 170 -6.60 -6.37 23.61
C GLY A 170 -5.74 -5.09 23.63
N ASP A 171 -5.55 -4.43 22.48
CA ASP A 171 -4.83 -3.16 22.35
C ASP A 171 -5.77 -2.03 21.89
N GLU A 172 -5.27 -0.81 21.91
CA GLU A 172 -5.82 0.35 21.21
C GLU A 172 -4.84 0.73 20.10
N LEU A 173 -5.28 0.62 18.85
CA LEU A 173 -4.56 1.10 17.68
C LEU A 173 -5.09 2.50 17.37
N HIS A 174 -4.35 3.52 17.78
CA HIS A 174 -4.68 4.93 17.53
C HIS A 174 -3.98 5.40 16.27
N ALA A 175 -4.74 5.61 15.20
CA ALA A 175 -4.26 6.15 13.96
C ALA A 175 -4.58 7.65 13.89
N PHE A 176 -3.61 8.48 13.53
CA PHE A 176 -3.78 9.92 13.41
C PHE A 176 -3.17 10.45 12.13
N HIS A 177 -3.90 11.33 11.47
CA HIS A 177 -3.46 12.02 10.25
C HIS A 177 -2.31 12.99 10.54
N VAL A 178 -1.35 13.09 9.62
CA VAL A 178 -0.27 14.07 9.63
C VAL A 178 -0.27 14.84 8.31
N GLU A 179 -0.52 16.14 8.40
CA GLU A 179 -0.71 17.01 7.25
C GLU A 179 0.57 17.20 6.45
N HIS A 180 0.46 17.11 5.12
CA HIS A 180 1.50 17.53 4.18
C HIS A 180 2.89 16.95 4.44
N ALA A 181 2.99 15.68 4.85
CA ALA A 181 4.26 15.03 5.17
C ALA A 181 4.88 14.37 3.92
N HIS A 182 4.66 13.08 3.70
CA HIS A 182 5.04 12.36 2.49
C HIS A 182 4.04 12.62 1.36
N THR A 183 2.73 12.60 1.70
CA THR A 183 1.58 13.00 0.89
C THR A 183 0.66 13.92 1.70
N ASP A 184 -0.54 14.19 1.22
CA ASP A 184 -1.59 14.90 1.96
C ASP A 184 -2.56 13.97 2.71
N GLY A 185 -2.37 12.66 2.61
CA GLY A 185 -3.24 11.65 3.23
C GLY A 185 -2.55 10.77 4.26
N ASP A 186 -1.33 11.12 4.67
CA ASP A 186 -0.52 10.28 5.55
C ASP A 186 -1.14 10.09 6.93
N ALA A 187 -1.04 8.88 7.44
CA ALA A 187 -1.42 8.55 8.81
C ALA A 187 -0.37 7.67 9.50
N ILE A 188 -0.18 7.93 10.78
CA ILE A 188 0.70 7.18 11.68
C ILE A 188 -0.17 6.35 12.61
N VAL A 189 0.19 5.10 12.85
CA VAL A 189 -0.56 4.19 13.74
C VAL A 189 0.26 3.86 14.98
N HIS A 190 -0.30 4.15 16.14
CA HIS A 190 0.28 3.84 17.45
C HIS A 190 -0.47 2.69 18.12
N PHE A 191 0.20 1.55 18.30
CA PHE A 191 -0.25 0.44 19.15
C PHE A 191 0.08 0.81 20.60
N VAL A 192 -0.92 1.29 21.32
CA VAL A 192 -0.72 1.98 22.61
C VAL A 192 -0.15 1.05 23.66
N ARG A 193 -0.71 -0.17 23.81
CA ARG A 193 -0.26 -1.14 24.82
C ARG A 193 1.01 -1.89 24.41
N ALA A 194 1.10 -2.27 23.14
CA ALA A 194 2.28 -2.93 22.59
C ALA A 194 3.48 -2.00 22.48
N ASN A 195 3.27 -0.68 22.61
CA ASN A 195 4.28 0.38 22.51
C ASN A 195 5.07 0.30 21.20
N VAL A 196 4.31 0.22 20.09
CA VAL A 196 4.84 0.16 18.72
C VAL A 196 4.22 1.30 17.92
N VAL A 197 5.00 1.96 17.06
CA VAL A 197 4.50 2.98 16.15
C VAL A 197 4.86 2.60 14.72
N HIS A 198 3.85 2.54 13.85
CA HIS A 198 4.02 2.38 12.41
C HIS A 198 3.92 3.74 11.73
N MET A 199 4.98 4.12 11.04
CA MET A 199 5.15 5.48 10.51
C MET A 199 4.67 5.65 9.07
N GLY A 200 4.40 4.55 8.34
CA GLY A 200 4.29 4.66 6.89
C GLY A 200 5.50 5.41 6.30
N ASP A 201 5.33 6.03 5.16
CA ASP A 201 6.39 6.73 4.44
C ASP A 201 6.72 8.14 5.00
N THR A 202 6.17 8.47 6.17
CA THR A 202 6.68 9.61 6.94
C THR A 202 8.05 9.34 7.58
N PHE A 203 8.51 8.08 7.59
CA PHE A 203 9.84 7.68 8.03
C PHE A 203 10.46 6.63 7.10
N PHE A 204 11.59 6.99 6.49
CA PHE A 204 12.44 6.10 5.68
C PHE A 204 13.72 5.79 6.46
N ARG A 205 13.99 4.51 6.73
CA ARG A 205 15.21 4.09 7.40
C ARG A 205 16.32 3.86 6.38
N ASP A 206 17.52 4.41 6.66
CA ASP A 206 18.75 4.21 5.87
C ASP A 206 18.68 4.68 4.41
N ARG A 207 17.75 5.61 4.11
CA ARG A 207 17.63 6.26 2.78
C ARG A 207 17.07 7.68 2.92
N PHE A 208 17.26 8.48 1.86
CA PHE A 208 16.57 9.77 1.77
C PHE A 208 15.05 9.55 1.57
N PRO A 209 14.22 10.40 2.18
CA PRO A 209 12.79 10.34 1.96
C PRO A 209 12.43 10.67 0.51
N PHE A 210 11.42 10.02 0.00
CA PHE A 210 10.65 10.53 -1.11
C PHE A 210 9.59 11.47 -0.56
N ILE A 211 9.42 12.65 -1.15
CA ILE A 211 8.39 13.64 -0.81
C ILE A 211 7.55 13.82 -2.06
N ASP A 212 6.29 13.41 -2.00
CA ASP A 212 5.37 13.55 -3.12
C ASP A 212 4.74 14.95 -3.11
N THR A 213 5.48 15.90 -3.66
CA THR A 213 5.04 17.29 -3.75
C THR A 213 3.81 17.48 -4.64
N ALA A 214 3.56 16.57 -5.58
CA ALA A 214 2.38 16.63 -6.46
C ALA A 214 1.08 16.33 -5.70
N THR A 215 1.17 15.54 -4.62
CA THR A 215 0.04 15.26 -3.72
C THR A 215 0.19 15.92 -2.35
N GLY A 216 0.89 17.05 -2.29
CA GLY A 216 0.93 17.93 -1.12
C GLY A 216 2.00 17.63 -0.08
N GLY A 217 2.89 16.67 -0.32
CA GLY A 217 3.99 16.37 0.60
C GLY A 217 5.02 17.50 0.72
N SER A 218 5.65 17.63 1.89
CA SER A 218 6.66 18.64 2.16
C SER A 218 7.68 18.20 3.21
N ILE A 219 8.88 18.77 3.15
CA ILE A 219 9.90 18.53 4.18
C ILE A 219 9.48 19.06 5.55
N ASP A 220 8.74 20.17 5.61
CA ASP A 220 8.23 20.73 6.84
C ASP A 220 7.18 19.82 7.47
N GLY A 221 6.30 19.22 6.66
CA GLY A 221 5.35 18.22 7.10
C GLY A 221 6.01 16.95 7.61
N LEU A 222 7.05 16.43 6.94
CA LEU A 222 7.82 15.28 7.45
C LEU A 222 8.47 15.57 8.80
N ILE A 223 9.04 16.77 8.99
CA ILE A 223 9.62 17.20 10.27
C ILE A 223 8.53 17.25 11.36
N ALA A 224 7.36 17.79 11.05
CA ALA A 224 6.23 17.89 11.95
C ALA A 224 5.67 16.49 12.30
N ALA A 225 5.48 15.60 11.30
CA ALA A 225 5.04 14.23 11.48
C ALA A 225 5.96 13.45 12.43
N ALA A 226 7.28 13.50 12.18
CA ALA A 226 8.27 12.89 13.08
C ALA A 226 8.19 13.48 14.50
N GLY A 227 7.98 14.79 14.63
CA GLY A 227 7.79 15.47 15.91
C GLY A 227 6.55 14.99 16.67
N ARG A 228 5.42 14.83 15.95
CA ARG A 228 4.16 14.35 16.52
C ARG A 228 4.25 12.89 16.97
N ALA A 229 4.89 12.04 16.17
CA ALA A 229 5.14 10.64 16.53
C ALA A 229 6.04 10.54 17.78
N LEU A 230 7.14 11.31 17.84
CA LEU A 230 8.04 11.33 19.00
C LEU A 230 7.35 11.76 20.31
N ALA A 231 6.27 12.54 20.23
CA ALA A 231 5.53 13.01 21.40
C ALA A 231 4.69 11.90 22.07
N VAL A 232 4.33 10.84 21.32
CA VAL A 232 3.59 9.68 21.86
C VAL A 232 4.49 8.49 22.20
N MET A 233 5.81 8.61 22.00
CA MET A 233 6.80 7.56 22.20
C MET A 233 7.57 7.73 23.50
N ASP A 234 7.93 6.62 24.13
CA ASP A 234 8.95 6.53 25.16
C ASP A 234 10.26 5.90 24.65
N ALA A 235 11.24 5.70 25.56
CA ALA A 235 12.54 5.14 25.19
C ALA A 235 12.51 3.66 24.77
N GLN A 236 11.43 2.93 25.05
CA GLN A 236 11.25 1.53 24.73
C GLN A 236 10.42 1.33 23.45
N THR A 237 9.79 2.39 22.93
CA THR A 237 8.93 2.32 21.74
C THR A 237 9.68 1.75 20.54
N ARG A 238 9.11 0.73 19.92
CA ARG A 238 9.59 0.16 18.66
C ARG A 238 8.94 0.88 17.49
N VAL A 239 9.71 1.13 16.44
CA VAL A 239 9.26 1.91 15.30
C VAL A 239 9.34 1.07 14.05
N ILE A 240 8.21 0.95 13.34
CA ILE A 240 8.13 0.36 12.00
C ILE A 240 8.15 1.52 11.01
N PRO A 241 9.25 1.74 10.27
CA PRO A 241 9.28 2.73 9.19
C PRO A 241 8.47 2.21 7.99
N GLY A 242 8.06 3.08 7.08
CA GLY A 242 7.46 2.65 5.82
C GLY A 242 8.41 1.78 5.01
N HIS A 243 9.69 2.14 5.01
CA HIS A 243 10.74 1.34 4.35
C HIS A 243 11.99 1.23 5.21
N GLY A 244 12.61 0.04 5.16
CA GLY A 244 13.85 -0.25 5.88
C GLY A 244 13.65 -1.12 7.11
N PRO A 245 14.68 -1.33 7.92
CA PRO A 245 14.62 -2.22 9.08
C PRO A 245 13.83 -1.61 10.24
N LEU A 246 13.37 -2.48 11.15
CA LEU A 246 12.78 -2.07 12.42
C LEU A 246 13.71 -1.09 13.15
N SER A 247 13.14 -0.06 13.74
CA SER A 247 13.84 1.12 14.26
C SER A 247 13.44 1.42 15.71
N THR A 248 14.06 2.44 16.27
CA THR A 248 13.84 2.93 17.62
C THR A 248 13.39 4.39 17.59
N ARG A 249 12.99 4.91 18.76
CA ARG A 249 12.70 6.32 18.96
C ARG A 249 13.92 7.22 18.63
N GLU A 250 15.12 6.77 18.97
CA GLU A 250 16.38 7.48 18.71
C GLU A 250 16.66 7.58 17.20
N ASP A 251 16.37 6.51 16.46
CA ASP A 251 16.51 6.50 14.98
C ASP A 251 15.57 7.52 14.33
N LEU A 252 14.31 7.60 14.79
CA LEU A 252 13.35 8.60 14.31
C LEU A 252 13.77 10.03 14.71
N GLN A 253 14.32 10.21 15.92
CA GLN A 253 14.86 11.50 16.35
C GLN A 253 16.02 11.94 15.43
N ALA A 254 16.96 11.03 15.14
CA ALA A 254 18.09 11.31 14.25
C ALA A 254 17.62 11.65 12.82
N TYR A 255 16.60 10.92 12.33
CA TYR A 255 15.98 11.22 11.04
C TYR A 255 15.37 12.61 10.98
N ARG A 256 14.57 13.00 12.00
CA ARG A 256 14.00 14.35 12.11
C ARG A 256 15.08 15.44 12.13
N ASP A 257 16.15 15.22 12.85
CA ASP A 257 17.24 16.19 12.95
C ASP A 257 18.04 16.31 11.65
N ALA A 258 18.20 15.20 10.90
CA ALA A 258 18.75 15.22 9.56
C ALA A 258 17.85 16.00 8.57
N LEU A 259 16.52 15.81 8.61
CA LEU A 259 15.58 16.59 7.80
C LEU A 259 15.68 18.09 8.07
N LYS A 260 15.77 18.49 9.34
CA LYS A 260 15.97 19.92 9.72
C LYS A 260 17.26 20.48 9.16
N THR A 261 18.34 19.70 9.20
CA THR A 261 19.65 20.11 8.66
C THR A 261 19.60 20.28 7.15
N MET A 262 18.99 19.31 6.43
CA MET A 262 18.81 19.39 4.98
C MET A 262 17.96 20.60 4.59
N ARG A 263 16.83 20.81 5.27
CA ARG A 263 15.96 21.98 5.04
C ARG A 263 16.71 23.31 5.20
N ALA A 264 17.46 23.44 6.28
CA ALA A 264 18.25 24.66 6.54
C ALA A 264 19.31 24.91 5.47
N ALA A 265 20.03 23.87 5.05
CA ALA A 265 21.05 23.99 4.01
C ALA A 265 20.44 24.39 2.64
N VAL A 266 19.29 23.83 2.27
CA VAL A 266 18.59 24.21 1.02
C VAL A 266 18.09 25.65 1.11
N ALA A 267 17.49 26.09 2.22
CA ALA A 267 17.04 27.46 2.42
C ALA A 267 18.20 28.47 2.28
N GLU A 268 19.36 28.18 2.88
CA GLU A 268 20.54 29.04 2.78
C GLU A 268 21.06 29.15 1.32
N LEU A 269 21.01 28.05 0.55
CA LEU A 269 21.38 28.06 -0.87
C LEU A 269 20.43 28.92 -1.70
N MET A 270 19.12 28.79 -1.46
CA MET A 270 18.10 29.60 -2.16
C MET A 270 18.26 31.10 -1.88
N GLU A 271 18.61 31.49 -0.64
CA GLU A 271 18.86 32.89 -0.29
C GLU A 271 20.11 33.47 -0.96
N ARG A 272 21.09 32.65 -1.29
CA ARG A 272 22.33 33.07 -2.00
C ARG A 272 22.15 33.26 -3.50
N GLU A 273 21.16 32.58 -4.08
CA GLU A 273 20.88 32.62 -5.53
C GLU A 273 19.87 33.75 -5.90
N MET A 274 19.19 34.35 -4.93
CA MET A 274 18.32 35.52 -5.11
C MET A 274 19.08 36.83 -4.99
#